data_abee63e65c7edc80839b9627aa13358c
#
_entry.id   abee63e65c7edc80839b9627aa13358c
#
_cell.length_a   1.000
_cell.length_b   1.000
_cell.length_c   1.000
_cell.angle_alpha   90.00
_cell.angle_beta   90.00
_cell.angle_gamma   90.00
#
_symmetry.space_group_name_H-M   'P 1'
#
loop_
_entity.id
_entity.type
_entity.pdbx_description
1 polymer ?
#
loop_
_entity_poly.entity_id
_entity_poly.type
_entity_poly.pdbx_seq_one_letter_code
_entity_poly.pdbx_strand_id
1 'polypeptide(L)'
;MAARAFFDYGLTFVQPVPMHREGMALVVVDMQYHDAAAGQGFCAALEVIDPGSCAYFDERNENLTVPSITRLVEGFRARDLQIVYLCLGAEQQDMSDMPPRMAAWIRDVEERSGIHDMFWRGNPLYAIRQEFAPRPGDLVVHKKTFGAFNSSNLDEVLREHGIDTLVICGISTNCCVETTARDAADRGYGVVIVDEACADYDEAAHDASLRAFHFNFGRVVRTPEDVLAAVDAGVAV
;
A
#
# COMPACT_ATOMS: atom_id res chain seq x y z
N MET A 1 -8.98 -20.61 -4.95
CA MET A 1 -9.32 -19.59 -5.99
C MET A 1 -9.22 -20.21 -7.38
N ALA A 2 -10.25 -20.04 -8.22
CA ALA A 2 -10.06 -20.25 -9.66
C ALA A 2 -9.01 -19.21 -10.13
N ALA A 3 -8.06 -19.63 -10.98
CA ALA A 3 -7.09 -18.70 -11.54
C ALA A 3 -7.84 -17.54 -12.18
N ARG A 4 -7.64 -16.31 -11.69
CA ARG A 4 -8.21 -15.10 -12.28
C ARG A 4 -7.85 -15.11 -13.77
N ALA A 5 -8.84 -14.96 -14.64
CA ALA A 5 -8.58 -14.75 -16.05
C ALA A 5 -7.61 -13.57 -16.20
N PHE A 6 -6.68 -13.65 -17.14
CA PHE A 6 -5.68 -12.61 -17.39
C PHE A 6 -6.36 -11.23 -17.41
N PHE A 7 -6.01 -10.40 -16.44
CA PHE A 7 -6.50 -9.03 -16.38
C PHE A 7 -5.60 -8.17 -17.24
N ASP A 8 -6.17 -7.61 -18.29
CA ASP A 8 -5.48 -6.70 -19.18
C ASP A 8 -5.65 -5.27 -18.63
N TYR A 9 -4.54 -4.66 -18.22
CA TYR A 9 -4.53 -3.27 -17.75
C TYR A 9 -4.83 -2.26 -18.87
N GLY A 10 -4.84 -2.70 -20.12
CA GLY A 10 -5.17 -1.91 -21.28
C GLY A 10 -4.01 -1.08 -21.86
N LEU A 11 -4.38 -0.09 -22.66
CA LEU A 11 -3.44 0.86 -23.25
C LEU A 11 -2.77 1.73 -22.19
N THR A 12 -1.50 2.07 -22.40
CA THR A 12 -0.77 3.06 -21.60
C THR A 12 -0.08 4.06 -22.48
N PHE A 13 0.02 5.32 -22.04
CA PHE A 13 0.85 6.37 -22.61
C PHE A 13 2.13 6.62 -21.80
N VAL A 14 2.25 5.94 -20.65
CA VAL A 14 3.42 6.05 -19.78
C VAL A 14 4.61 5.32 -20.40
N GLN A 15 5.76 5.96 -20.39
CA GLN A 15 7.00 5.31 -20.82
C GLN A 15 7.33 4.14 -19.90
N PRO A 16 8.03 3.10 -20.38
CA PRO A 16 8.52 2.03 -19.51
C PRO A 16 9.33 2.59 -18.35
N VAL A 17 9.10 2.05 -17.14
CA VAL A 17 9.82 2.46 -15.93
C VAL A 17 11.09 1.63 -15.79
N PRO A 18 12.28 2.25 -15.79
CA PRO A 18 13.54 1.54 -15.62
C PRO A 18 13.62 0.88 -14.24
N MET A 19 14.00 -0.41 -14.20
CA MET A 19 14.13 -1.16 -12.96
C MET A 19 15.60 -1.31 -12.55
N HIS A 20 16.27 -0.16 -12.37
CA HIS A 20 17.67 -0.14 -11.93
C HIS A 20 17.74 -0.30 -10.39
N ARG A 21 18.76 -1.01 -9.90
CA ARG A 21 18.93 -1.22 -8.45
C ARG A 21 19.23 0.10 -7.73
N GLU A 22 20.01 0.97 -8.34
CA GLU A 22 20.27 2.29 -7.81
C GLU A 22 19.03 3.17 -7.93
N GLY A 23 18.67 3.86 -6.85
CA GLY A 23 17.53 4.78 -6.83
C GLY A 23 16.14 4.12 -6.73
N MET A 24 16.04 2.82 -6.43
CA MET A 24 14.77 2.12 -6.29
C MET A 24 14.41 1.83 -4.83
N ALA A 25 13.12 1.95 -4.52
CA ALA A 25 12.58 1.49 -3.24
C ALA A 25 11.27 0.70 -3.42
N LEU A 26 11.09 -0.31 -2.55
CA LEU A 26 9.78 -0.92 -2.30
C LEU A 26 9.03 -0.07 -1.28
N VAL A 27 7.81 0.36 -1.61
CA VAL A 27 6.93 1.11 -0.72
C VAL A 27 5.77 0.22 -0.31
N VAL A 28 5.73 -0.16 0.97
CA VAL A 28 4.69 -1.01 1.57
C VAL A 28 3.69 -0.11 2.28
N VAL A 29 2.46 -0.04 1.75
CA VAL A 29 1.44 0.93 2.18
C VAL A 29 0.48 0.28 3.17
N ASP A 30 0.43 0.83 4.40
CA ASP A 30 -0.57 0.59 5.44
C ASP A 30 -0.80 -0.89 5.83
N MET A 31 0.23 -1.72 5.73
CA MET A 31 0.16 -3.14 6.10
C MET A 31 0.28 -3.32 7.63
N GLN A 32 -0.58 -2.63 8.35
CA GLN A 32 -0.70 -2.63 9.81
C GLN A 32 -1.82 -3.58 10.26
N TYR A 33 -1.77 -4.10 11.49
CA TYR A 33 -2.81 -5.01 11.99
C TYR A 33 -4.19 -4.36 12.03
N HIS A 34 -4.29 -3.06 12.31
CA HIS A 34 -5.60 -2.39 12.38
C HIS A 34 -6.31 -2.26 11.03
N ASP A 35 -5.59 -2.32 9.92
CA ASP A 35 -6.13 -2.06 8.59
C ASP A 35 -5.98 -3.27 7.64
N ALA A 36 -4.96 -4.11 7.87
CA ALA A 36 -4.56 -5.20 6.98
C ALA A 36 -4.66 -6.60 7.60
N ALA A 37 -5.32 -6.79 8.74
CA ALA A 37 -5.46 -8.10 9.35
C ALA A 37 -6.93 -8.51 9.46
N ALA A 38 -7.26 -9.69 8.93
CA ALA A 38 -8.61 -10.26 8.97
C ALA A 38 -9.17 -10.29 10.40
N GLY A 39 -10.40 -9.84 10.58
CA GLY A 39 -11.09 -9.84 11.86
C GLY A 39 -10.51 -8.92 12.93
N GLN A 40 -9.63 -7.98 12.57
CA GLN A 40 -9.06 -6.99 13.47
C GLN A 40 -9.32 -5.56 12.98
N GLY A 41 -9.23 -4.60 13.90
CA GLY A 41 -9.27 -3.17 13.60
C GLY A 41 -10.45 -2.78 12.71
N PHE A 42 -10.14 -2.20 11.55
CA PHE A 42 -11.13 -1.67 10.63
C PHE A 42 -12.01 -2.77 10.00
N CYS A 43 -11.44 -3.93 9.61
CA CYS A 43 -12.25 -5.06 9.13
C CYS A 43 -13.21 -5.57 10.20
N ALA A 44 -12.78 -5.70 11.46
CA ALA A 44 -13.67 -6.06 12.54
C ALA A 44 -14.82 -5.05 12.71
N ALA A 45 -14.51 -3.75 12.59
CA ALA A 45 -15.52 -2.69 12.70
C ALA A 45 -16.54 -2.76 11.54
N LEU A 46 -16.07 -2.98 10.31
CA LEU A 46 -16.95 -3.12 9.15
C LEU A 46 -17.84 -4.34 9.26
N GLU A 47 -17.35 -5.49 9.74
CA GLU A 47 -18.15 -6.70 9.94
C GLU A 47 -19.26 -6.51 10.99
N VAL A 48 -19.07 -5.64 11.99
CA VAL A 48 -20.15 -5.25 12.91
C VAL A 48 -21.19 -4.37 12.21
N ILE A 49 -20.77 -3.44 11.35
CA ILE A 49 -21.62 -2.46 10.69
C ILE A 49 -22.40 -3.08 9.52
N ASP A 50 -21.74 -3.91 8.74
CA ASP A 50 -22.26 -4.57 7.53
C ASP A 50 -21.62 -5.94 7.38
N PRO A 51 -22.23 -6.99 7.96
CA PRO A 51 -21.69 -8.35 7.98
C PRO A 51 -21.43 -8.90 6.56
N GLY A 52 -20.23 -9.39 6.32
CA GLY A 52 -19.76 -9.91 5.03
C GLY A 52 -19.09 -8.88 4.13
N SER A 53 -19.02 -7.62 4.54
CA SER A 53 -18.40 -6.54 3.74
C SER A 53 -16.89 -6.71 3.55
N CYS A 54 -16.20 -7.43 4.45
CA CYS A 54 -14.76 -7.69 4.35
C CYS A 54 -14.42 -9.02 3.67
N ALA A 55 -15.39 -9.85 3.30
CA ALA A 55 -15.11 -11.20 2.82
C ALA A 55 -14.17 -11.27 1.59
N TYR A 56 -14.37 -10.40 0.60
CA TYR A 56 -13.49 -10.32 -0.57
C TYR A 56 -12.09 -9.81 -0.19
N PHE A 57 -12.05 -8.76 0.63
CA PHE A 57 -10.79 -8.18 1.09
C PHE A 57 -9.97 -9.21 1.87
N ASP A 58 -10.56 -9.86 2.86
CA ASP A 58 -9.88 -10.85 3.70
C ASP A 58 -9.36 -12.02 2.88
N GLU A 59 -10.18 -12.56 1.95
CA GLU A 59 -9.75 -13.65 1.08
C GLU A 59 -8.56 -13.23 0.21
N ARG A 60 -8.63 -12.07 -0.46
CA ARG A 60 -7.55 -11.57 -1.30
C ARG A 60 -6.31 -11.23 -0.49
N ASN A 61 -6.50 -10.51 0.62
CA ASN A 61 -5.40 -10.03 1.43
C ASN A 61 -4.60 -11.20 2.04
N GLU A 62 -5.26 -12.15 2.68
CA GLU A 62 -4.57 -13.25 3.37
C GLU A 62 -3.99 -14.29 2.40
N ASN A 63 -4.68 -14.59 1.29
CA ASN A 63 -4.27 -15.68 0.41
C ASN A 63 -3.41 -15.22 -0.79
N LEU A 64 -3.35 -13.93 -1.10
CA LEU A 64 -2.60 -13.43 -2.24
C LEU A 64 -1.69 -12.25 -1.87
N THR A 65 -2.25 -11.18 -1.29
CA THR A 65 -1.53 -9.92 -1.08
C THR A 65 -0.42 -10.05 -0.05
N VAL A 66 -0.71 -10.57 1.13
CA VAL A 66 0.30 -10.77 2.20
C VAL A 66 1.43 -11.71 1.75
N PRO A 67 1.16 -12.88 1.13
CA PRO A 67 2.23 -13.71 0.56
C PRO A 67 3.04 -12.99 -0.53
N SER A 68 2.40 -12.17 -1.37
CA SER A 68 3.08 -11.43 -2.44
C SER A 68 3.97 -10.30 -1.89
N ILE A 69 3.50 -9.55 -0.89
CA ILE A 69 4.31 -8.54 -0.21
C ILE A 69 5.51 -9.21 0.48
N THR A 70 5.31 -10.35 1.14
CA THR A 70 6.40 -11.09 1.79
C THR A 70 7.49 -11.44 0.78
N ARG A 71 7.12 -11.96 -0.42
CA ARG A 71 8.08 -12.25 -1.49
C ARG A 71 8.80 -11.01 -2.01
N LEU A 72 8.10 -9.86 -2.16
CA LEU A 72 8.73 -8.59 -2.54
C LEU A 72 9.73 -8.14 -1.48
N VAL A 73 9.34 -8.12 -0.21
CA VAL A 73 10.20 -7.70 0.91
C VAL A 73 11.45 -8.57 1.00
N GLU A 74 11.31 -9.88 0.92
CA GLU A 74 12.44 -10.81 0.91
C GLU A 74 13.31 -10.62 -0.33
N GLY A 75 12.69 -10.44 -1.50
CA GLY A 75 13.37 -10.21 -2.77
C GLY A 75 14.18 -8.92 -2.79
N PHE A 76 13.65 -7.82 -2.25
CA PHE A 76 14.34 -6.54 -2.13
C PHE A 76 15.49 -6.64 -1.12
N ARG A 77 15.28 -7.26 0.04
CA ARG A 77 16.32 -7.50 1.04
C ARG A 77 17.48 -8.34 0.51
N ALA A 78 17.17 -9.39 -0.26
CA ALA A 78 18.20 -10.22 -0.89
C ALA A 78 19.06 -9.49 -1.92
N ARG A 79 18.63 -8.30 -2.36
CA ARG A 79 19.31 -7.43 -3.34
C ARG A 79 19.88 -6.16 -2.71
N ASP A 80 19.81 -6.03 -1.38
CA ASP A 80 20.20 -4.83 -0.62
C ASP A 80 19.48 -3.56 -1.13
N LEU A 81 18.19 -3.69 -1.54
CA LEU A 81 17.37 -2.60 -1.99
C LEU A 81 16.58 -1.97 -0.84
N GLN A 82 16.33 -0.67 -0.94
CA GLN A 82 15.62 0.08 0.09
C GLN A 82 14.15 -0.36 0.21
N ILE A 83 13.66 -0.45 1.46
CA ILE A 83 12.25 -0.66 1.77
C ILE A 83 11.75 0.51 2.61
N VAL A 84 10.57 1.01 2.26
CA VAL A 84 9.87 2.10 2.94
C VAL A 84 8.49 1.60 3.34
N TYR A 85 8.17 1.66 4.62
CA TYR A 85 6.85 1.35 5.15
C TYR A 85 6.08 2.64 5.39
N LEU A 86 4.86 2.71 4.89
CA LEU A 86 3.92 3.78 5.21
C LEU A 86 2.95 3.27 6.26
N CYS A 87 2.72 4.07 7.31
CA CYS A 87 1.83 3.72 8.40
C CYS A 87 0.79 4.83 8.59
N LEU A 88 -0.49 4.48 8.41
CA LEU A 88 -1.61 5.40 8.57
C LEU A 88 -2.08 5.44 10.03
N GLY A 89 -2.24 6.64 10.59
CA GLY A 89 -2.92 6.84 11.87
C GLY A 89 -2.54 8.14 12.58
N ALA A 90 -3.25 8.40 13.66
CA ALA A 90 -3.08 9.57 14.51
C ALA A 90 -1.97 9.36 15.54
N GLU A 91 -1.20 10.38 15.81
CA GLU A 91 -0.27 10.40 16.94
C GLU A 91 -1.02 10.71 18.25
N GLN A 92 -2.02 11.58 18.17
CA GLN A 92 -2.90 11.91 19.28
C GLN A 92 -4.11 10.96 19.33
N GLN A 93 -4.44 10.44 20.49
CA GLN A 93 -5.56 9.50 20.66
C GLN A 93 -6.91 10.12 20.28
N ASP A 94 -7.07 11.41 20.52
CA ASP A 94 -8.28 12.16 20.14
C ASP A 94 -8.33 12.51 18.63
N MET A 95 -7.32 12.09 17.85
CA MET A 95 -7.18 12.37 16.41
C MET A 95 -7.16 13.87 16.06
N SER A 96 -6.79 14.75 17.01
CA SER A 96 -6.73 16.22 16.80
C SER A 96 -5.65 16.60 15.78
N ASP A 97 -4.70 15.73 15.52
CA ASP A 97 -3.61 15.90 14.55
C ASP A 97 -3.92 15.33 13.14
N MET A 98 -5.13 14.79 12.93
CA MET A 98 -5.62 14.36 11.62
C MET A 98 -6.51 15.43 10.96
N PRO A 99 -6.65 15.40 9.61
CA PRO A 99 -7.64 16.24 8.95
C PRO A 99 -9.05 16.02 9.52
N PRO A 100 -9.81 17.09 9.81
CA PRO A 100 -11.08 16.97 10.55
C PRO A 100 -12.10 16.01 9.93
N ARG A 101 -12.16 15.95 8.57
CA ARG A 101 -13.10 15.04 7.88
C ARG A 101 -12.67 13.58 8.02
N MET A 102 -11.37 13.31 8.04
CA MET A 102 -10.85 11.95 8.22
C MET A 102 -11.06 11.49 9.66
N ALA A 103 -10.76 12.35 10.63
CA ALA A 103 -11.05 12.08 12.04
C ALA A 103 -12.55 11.83 12.28
N ALA A 104 -13.43 12.64 11.64
CA ALA A 104 -14.88 12.45 11.75
C ALA A 104 -15.36 11.13 11.15
N TRP A 105 -14.80 10.71 10.01
CA TRP A 105 -15.09 9.42 9.40
C TRP A 105 -14.67 8.25 10.30
N ILE A 106 -13.47 8.29 10.88
CA ILE A 106 -13.01 7.26 11.81
C ILE A 106 -13.92 7.18 13.03
N ARG A 107 -14.28 8.32 13.63
CA ARG A 107 -15.20 8.36 14.78
C ARG A 107 -16.57 7.77 14.46
N ASP A 108 -17.14 8.04 13.29
CA ASP A 108 -18.41 7.44 12.86
C ASP A 108 -18.32 5.91 12.81
N VAL A 109 -17.23 5.38 12.27
CA VAL A 109 -16.97 3.94 12.26
C VAL A 109 -16.83 3.38 13.67
N GLU A 110 -16.10 4.07 14.55
CA GLU A 110 -15.90 3.68 15.94
C GLU A 110 -17.21 3.69 16.75
N GLU A 111 -18.01 4.74 16.59
CA GLU A 111 -19.33 4.84 17.26
C GLU A 111 -20.28 3.73 16.80
N ARG A 112 -20.33 3.44 15.51
CA ARG A 112 -21.22 2.42 14.95
C ARG A 112 -20.79 1.00 15.27
N SER A 113 -19.50 0.74 15.36
CA SER A 113 -18.96 -0.60 15.62
C SER A 113 -18.72 -0.88 17.11
N GLY A 114 -18.52 0.14 17.92
CA GLY A 114 -18.06 0.01 19.30
C GLY A 114 -16.58 -0.38 19.43
N ILE A 115 -15.81 -0.34 18.33
CA ILE A 115 -14.36 -0.61 18.32
C ILE A 115 -13.64 0.73 18.22
N HIS A 116 -12.83 1.06 19.23
CA HIS A 116 -12.23 2.37 19.40
C HIS A 116 -10.71 2.36 19.23
N ASP A 117 -10.15 3.55 19.01
CA ASP A 117 -8.70 3.80 18.93
C ASP A 117 -7.98 3.01 17.83
N MET A 118 -8.70 2.57 16.78
CA MET A 118 -8.15 1.69 15.75
C MET A 118 -6.94 2.34 15.04
N PHE A 119 -7.04 3.61 14.70
CA PHE A 119 -6.00 4.35 13.98
C PHE A 119 -5.08 5.16 14.90
N TRP A 120 -5.14 4.93 16.22
CA TRP A 120 -4.23 5.60 17.13
C TRP A 120 -2.88 4.88 17.22
N ARG A 121 -1.80 5.62 17.06
CA ARG A 121 -0.42 5.09 17.09
C ARG A 121 -0.04 4.37 18.39
N GLY A 122 -0.72 4.68 19.50
CA GLY A 122 -0.54 3.98 20.78
C GLY A 122 -1.29 2.64 20.88
N ASN A 123 -2.17 2.32 19.93
CA ASN A 123 -2.86 1.03 19.90
C ASN A 123 -1.89 -0.06 19.42
N PRO A 124 -1.81 -1.25 20.07
CA PRO A 124 -0.98 -2.37 19.61
C PRO A 124 -1.24 -2.78 18.16
N LEU A 125 -2.49 -2.63 17.65
CA LEU A 125 -2.84 -2.93 16.26
C LEU A 125 -2.25 -1.95 15.25
N TYR A 126 -1.65 -0.84 15.68
CA TYR A 126 -0.91 0.07 14.79
C TYR A 126 0.38 -0.55 14.23
N ALA A 127 0.87 -1.61 14.85
CA ALA A 127 2.08 -2.27 14.40
C ALA A 127 1.94 -2.82 12.98
N ILE A 128 3.03 -2.75 12.21
CA ILE A 128 3.15 -3.43 10.92
C ILE A 128 3.09 -4.94 11.14
N ARG A 129 2.42 -5.65 10.26
CA ARG A 129 2.26 -7.12 10.32
C ARG A 129 3.62 -7.81 10.41
N GLN A 130 3.70 -8.84 11.24
CA GLN A 130 4.94 -9.54 11.58
C GLN A 130 5.60 -10.22 10.37
N GLU A 131 4.83 -10.64 9.37
CA GLU A 131 5.30 -11.34 8.18
C GLU A 131 6.37 -10.53 7.42
N PHE A 132 6.30 -9.21 7.49
CA PHE A 132 7.25 -8.31 6.84
C PHE A 132 7.71 -7.18 7.75
N ALA A 133 7.77 -7.43 9.05
CA ALA A 133 8.20 -6.43 10.03
C ALA A 133 9.50 -5.72 9.63
N PRO A 134 9.58 -4.38 9.84
CA PRO A 134 10.77 -3.61 9.50
C PRO A 134 12.04 -4.12 10.19
N ARG A 135 13.16 -4.04 9.48
CA ARG A 135 14.49 -4.37 9.98
C ARG A 135 15.35 -3.11 10.06
N PRO A 136 16.46 -3.13 10.79
CA PRO A 136 17.44 -2.03 10.76
C PRO A 136 17.85 -1.71 9.31
N GLY A 137 17.71 -0.44 8.93
CA GLY A 137 17.94 0.03 7.56
C GLY A 137 16.68 0.25 6.74
N ASP A 138 15.55 -0.38 7.10
CA ASP A 138 14.25 -0.06 6.51
C ASP A 138 13.75 1.30 7.02
N LEU A 139 13.04 2.04 6.17
CA LEU A 139 12.47 3.35 6.52
C LEU A 139 11.01 3.18 6.93
N VAL A 140 10.57 3.88 7.96
CA VAL A 140 9.16 3.90 8.40
C VAL A 140 8.68 5.34 8.41
N VAL A 141 7.67 5.63 7.59
CA VAL A 141 7.08 6.95 7.44
C VAL A 141 5.63 6.92 7.91
N HIS A 142 5.29 7.79 8.86
CA HIS A 142 3.94 7.90 9.41
C HIS A 142 3.15 8.96 8.67
N LYS A 143 1.92 8.63 8.27
CA LYS A 143 1.02 9.54 7.55
C LYS A 143 -0.34 9.65 8.25
N LYS A 144 -1.04 10.75 8.01
CA LYS A 144 -2.33 11.09 8.63
C LYS A 144 -3.45 11.27 7.59
N THR A 145 -3.14 10.96 6.32
CA THR A 145 -4.08 11.01 5.19
C THR A 145 -3.88 9.79 4.30
N PHE A 146 -4.81 9.54 3.40
CA PHE A 146 -4.69 8.45 2.44
C PHE A 146 -3.41 8.58 1.60
N GLY A 147 -3.20 9.72 0.94
CA GLY A 147 -1.95 9.99 0.22
C GLY A 147 -0.82 10.35 1.17
N ALA A 148 0.31 9.64 1.05
CA ALA A 148 1.43 9.80 1.98
C ALA A 148 2.15 11.15 1.84
N PHE A 149 2.26 11.69 0.64
CA PHE A 149 2.96 12.95 0.39
C PHE A 149 2.28 14.18 1.00
N ASN A 150 0.97 14.09 1.31
CA ASN A 150 0.20 15.22 1.85
C ASN A 150 0.44 15.48 3.34
N SER A 151 0.83 14.47 4.11
CA SER A 151 0.83 14.54 5.56
C SER A 151 2.03 13.87 6.21
N SER A 152 3.10 13.68 5.43
CA SER A 152 4.36 13.13 5.91
C SER A 152 5.54 13.78 5.22
N ASN A 153 6.74 13.45 5.64
CA ASN A 153 8.00 13.84 5.01
C ASN A 153 8.49 12.84 3.94
N LEU A 154 7.58 12.07 3.32
CA LEU A 154 7.97 11.00 2.39
C LEU A 154 8.85 11.51 1.24
N ASP A 155 8.51 12.64 0.61
CA ASP A 155 9.29 13.19 -0.51
C ASP A 155 10.73 13.53 -0.08
N GLU A 156 10.90 14.15 1.08
CA GLU A 156 12.20 14.47 1.65
C GLU A 156 13.02 13.19 1.90
N VAL A 157 12.41 12.22 2.57
CA VAL A 157 13.04 10.93 2.88
C VAL A 157 13.49 10.20 1.61
N LEU A 158 12.64 10.13 0.58
CA LEU A 158 12.98 9.48 -0.68
C LEU A 158 14.15 10.19 -1.39
N ARG A 159 14.12 11.52 -1.46
CA ARG A 159 15.19 12.31 -2.11
C ARG A 159 16.51 12.24 -1.37
N GLU A 160 16.51 12.27 -0.04
CA GLU A 160 17.71 12.12 0.77
C GLU A 160 18.41 10.77 0.54
N HIS A 161 17.64 9.72 0.22
CA HIS A 161 18.16 8.40 -0.11
C HIS A 161 18.41 8.20 -1.62
N GLY A 162 18.29 9.26 -2.43
CA GLY A 162 18.51 9.20 -3.87
C GLY A 162 17.49 8.33 -4.61
N ILE A 163 16.28 8.14 -4.05
CA ILE A 163 15.23 7.31 -4.65
C ILE A 163 14.49 8.11 -5.72
N ASP A 164 14.34 7.52 -6.89
CA ASP A 164 13.60 8.06 -8.05
C ASP A 164 12.59 7.07 -8.65
N THR A 165 12.65 5.80 -8.23
CA THR A 165 11.77 4.73 -8.71
C THR A 165 11.11 4.01 -7.53
N LEU A 166 9.79 3.90 -7.57
CA LEU A 166 8.97 3.30 -6.51
C LEU A 166 8.23 2.07 -7.01
N VAL A 167 8.45 0.93 -6.37
CA VAL A 167 7.61 -0.26 -6.48
C VAL A 167 6.63 -0.22 -5.32
N ILE A 168 5.33 -0.05 -5.60
CA ILE A 168 4.31 0.19 -4.59
C ILE A 168 3.42 -1.04 -4.43
N CYS A 169 3.17 -1.41 -3.19
CA CYS A 169 2.26 -2.50 -2.79
C CYS A 169 1.54 -2.14 -1.49
N GLY A 170 0.52 -2.90 -1.10
CA GLY A 170 -0.23 -2.71 0.15
C GLY A 170 -1.71 -2.44 -0.06
N ILE A 171 -2.31 -1.65 0.83
CA ILE A 171 -3.76 -1.41 0.90
C ILE A 171 -4.12 0.06 1.11
N SER A 172 -5.37 0.47 0.80
CA SER A 172 -6.26 -0.17 -0.17
C SER A 172 -5.90 0.33 -1.56
N THR A 173 -6.08 -0.51 -2.57
CA THR A 173 -5.65 -0.21 -3.95
C THR A 173 -6.21 1.11 -4.47
N ASN A 174 -7.53 1.32 -4.36
CA ASN A 174 -8.23 2.52 -4.85
C ASN A 174 -8.10 3.75 -3.93
N CYS A 175 -7.41 3.61 -2.82
CA CYS A 175 -7.32 4.64 -1.79
C CYS A 175 -5.85 5.02 -1.50
N CYS A 176 -5.25 4.46 -0.44
CA CYS A 176 -3.91 4.84 0.00
C CYS A 176 -2.83 4.51 -1.04
N VAL A 177 -2.93 3.34 -1.70
CA VAL A 177 -2.00 2.93 -2.75
C VAL A 177 -2.07 3.86 -3.94
N GLU A 178 -3.25 4.00 -4.56
CA GLU A 178 -3.43 4.80 -5.78
C GLU A 178 -3.15 6.28 -5.52
N THR A 179 -3.65 6.85 -4.42
CA THR A 179 -3.42 8.27 -4.09
C THR A 179 -1.93 8.56 -3.90
N THR A 180 -1.20 7.69 -3.21
CA THR A 180 0.25 7.83 -3.04
C THR A 180 0.98 7.66 -4.37
N ALA A 181 0.60 6.67 -5.18
CA ALA A 181 1.22 6.38 -6.46
C ALA A 181 1.04 7.51 -7.49
N ARG A 182 -0.14 8.11 -7.58
CA ARG A 182 -0.43 9.25 -8.46
C ARG A 182 0.36 10.49 -8.05
N ASP A 183 0.39 10.80 -6.75
CA ASP A 183 1.15 11.93 -6.22
C ASP A 183 2.66 11.75 -6.43
N ALA A 184 3.16 10.52 -6.32
CA ALA A 184 4.54 10.17 -6.67
C ALA A 184 4.83 10.43 -8.15
N ALA A 185 3.97 9.97 -9.05
CA ALA A 185 4.12 10.18 -10.49
C ALA A 185 4.11 11.67 -10.85
N ASP A 186 3.21 12.46 -10.28
CA ASP A 186 3.14 13.92 -10.47
C ASP A 186 4.39 14.65 -9.94
N ARG A 187 5.12 14.04 -8.99
CA ARG A 187 6.41 14.54 -8.46
C ARG A 187 7.62 14.08 -9.28
N GLY A 188 7.40 13.27 -10.31
CA GLY A 188 8.44 12.82 -11.24
C GLY A 188 9.12 11.50 -10.87
N TYR A 189 8.59 10.74 -9.91
CA TYR A 189 9.06 9.38 -9.65
C TYR A 189 8.61 8.42 -10.77
N GLY A 190 9.46 7.47 -11.12
CA GLY A 190 9.05 6.27 -11.85
C GLY A 190 8.22 5.38 -10.90
N VAL A 191 7.01 5.00 -11.29
CA VAL A 191 6.11 4.28 -10.36
C VAL A 191 5.59 3.00 -10.99
N VAL A 192 5.73 1.90 -10.23
CA VAL A 192 5.22 0.57 -10.57
C VAL A 192 4.33 0.08 -9.43
N ILE A 193 3.09 -0.28 -9.72
CA ILE A 193 2.18 -0.96 -8.76
C ILE A 193 2.20 -2.45 -9.06
N VAL A 194 2.23 -3.29 -8.01
CA VAL A 194 2.19 -4.76 -8.14
C VAL A 194 0.80 -5.26 -7.77
N ASP A 195 0.03 -5.70 -8.77
CA ASP A 195 -1.37 -6.11 -8.63
C ASP A 195 -1.57 -7.15 -7.51
N GLU A 196 -0.88 -8.30 -7.58
CA GLU A 196 -1.03 -9.37 -6.59
C GLU A 196 -0.59 -8.97 -5.18
N ALA A 197 0.23 -7.93 -5.07
CA ALA A 197 0.67 -7.34 -3.81
C ALA A 197 -0.21 -6.18 -3.33
N CYS A 198 -1.39 -5.98 -3.93
CA CYS A 198 -2.38 -4.99 -3.52
C CYS A 198 -3.75 -5.63 -3.26
N ALA A 199 -4.48 -5.13 -2.26
CA ALA A 199 -5.86 -5.53 -1.99
C ALA A 199 -6.79 -4.32 -1.87
N ASP A 200 -8.06 -4.58 -2.12
CA ASP A 200 -9.16 -3.63 -1.99
C ASP A 200 -10.41 -4.36 -1.46
N TYR A 201 -11.40 -3.61 -1.01
CA TYR A 201 -12.67 -4.15 -0.50
C TYR A 201 -13.60 -4.63 -1.61
N ASP A 202 -13.38 -4.20 -2.86
CA ASP A 202 -14.19 -4.54 -4.04
C ASP A 202 -13.29 -4.83 -5.24
N GLU A 203 -13.54 -5.94 -5.95
CA GLU A 203 -12.73 -6.36 -7.10
C GLU A 203 -12.81 -5.37 -8.26
N ALA A 204 -14.01 -4.83 -8.53
CA ALA A 204 -14.20 -3.88 -9.63
C ALA A 204 -13.50 -2.55 -9.34
N ALA A 205 -13.51 -2.09 -8.08
CA ALA A 205 -12.79 -0.90 -7.66
C ALA A 205 -11.27 -1.09 -7.76
N HIS A 206 -10.76 -2.25 -7.32
CA HIS A 206 -9.35 -2.63 -7.50
C HIS A 206 -8.93 -2.59 -8.96
N ASP A 207 -9.67 -3.26 -9.84
CA ASP A 207 -9.37 -3.33 -11.26
C ASP A 207 -9.45 -1.96 -11.95
N ALA A 208 -10.45 -1.14 -11.61
CA ALA A 208 -10.62 0.20 -12.16
C ALA A 208 -9.45 1.11 -11.76
N SER A 209 -9.00 1.03 -10.50
CA SER A 209 -7.86 1.77 -9.99
C SER A 209 -6.58 1.43 -10.75
N LEU A 210 -6.26 0.14 -10.88
CA LEU A 210 -5.06 -0.32 -11.60
C LEU A 210 -5.08 0.09 -13.07
N ARG A 211 -6.22 0.00 -13.77
CA ARG A 211 -6.37 0.46 -15.16
C ARG A 211 -6.15 1.97 -15.28
N ALA A 212 -6.78 2.75 -14.42
CA ALA A 212 -6.68 4.19 -14.45
C ALA A 212 -5.24 4.65 -14.18
N PHE A 213 -4.56 3.99 -13.24
CA PHE A 213 -3.16 4.26 -12.95
C PHE A 213 -2.26 3.88 -14.14
N HIS A 214 -2.41 2.67 -14.67
CA HIS A 214 -1.61 2.18 -15.81
C HIS A 214 -1.74 3.04 -17.05
N PHE A 215 -2.91 3.62 -17.28
CA PHE A 215 -3.17 4.45 -18.44
C PHE A 215 -2.39 5.77 -18.42
N ASN A 216 -2.27 6.43 -17.25
CA ASN A 216 -1.80 7.81 -17.17
C ASN A 216 -0.54 8.06 -16.32
N PHE A 217 -0.29 7.24 -15.27
CA PHE A 217 0.62 7.64 -14.19
C PHE A 217 1.87 6.79 -14.07
N GLY A 218 1.76 5.49 -14.31
CA GLY A 218 2.86 4.57 -14.12
C GLY A 218 2.60 3.21 -14.74
N ARG A 219 3.32 2.21 -14.28
CA ARG A 219 3.16 0.83 -14.75
C ARG A 219 2.47 -0.02 -13.70
N VAL A 220 1.67 -0.96 -14.15
CA VAL A 220 1.16 -2.04 -13.32
C VAL A 220 1.78 -3.34 -13.83
N VAL A 221 2.39 -4.08 -12.93
CA VAL A 221 2.87 -5.44 -13.17
C VAL A 221 2.04 -6.41 -12.33
N ARG A 222 1.97 -7.66 -12.77
CA ARG A 222 1.07 -8.59 -12.13
C ARG A 222 1.66 -9.18 -10.85
N THR A 223 2.85 -9.74 -10.93
CA THR A 223 3.42 -10.58 -9.88
C THR A 223 4.68 -9.98 -9.25
N PRO A 224 5.03 -10.36 -8.01
CA PRO A 224 6.33 -10.07 -7.44
C PRO A 224 7.49 -10.55 -8.30
N GLU A 225 7.34 -11.71 -8.92
CA GLU A 225 8.35 -12.35 -9.76
C GLU A 225 8.66 -11.50 -11.00
N ASP A 226 7.65 -10.85 -11.61
CA ASP A 226 7.84 -9.94 -12.75
C ASP A 226 8.74 -8.76 -12.37
N VAL A 227 8.51 -8.17 -11.19
CA VAL A 227 9.34 -7.08 -10.66
C VAL A 227 10.78 -7.56 -10.43
N LEU A 228 10.93 -8.66 -9.68
CA LEU A 228 12.25 -9.16 -9.29
C LEU A 228 13.07 -9.60 -10.50
N ALA A 229 12.43 -10.21 -11.50
CA ALA A 229 13.08 -10.57 -12.77
C ALA A 229 13.52 -9.33 -13.57
N ALA A 230 12.69 -8.27 -13.63
CA ALA A 230 13.04 -7.03 -14.29
C ALA A 230 14.23 -6.31 -13.60
N VAL A 231 14.25 -6.30 -12.26
CA VAL A 231 15.37 -5.77 -11.45
C VAL A 231 16.66 -6.55 -11.72
N ASP A 232 16.61 -7.89 -11.77
CA ASP A 232 17.79 -8.70 -12.00
C ASP A 232 18.34 -8.55 -13.42
N ALA A 233 17.47 -8.37 -14.39
CA ALA A 233 17.83 -8.13 -15.78
C ALA A 233 18.24 -6.68 -16.07
N GLY A 234 17.93 -5.72 -15.17
CA GLY A 234 18.13 -4.29 -15.39
C GLY A 234 17.31 -3.73 -16.56
N VAL A 235 16.11 -4.29 -16.79
CA VAL A 235 15.22 -3.89 -17.89
C VAL A 235 14.06 -3.07 -17.35
N ALA A 236 13.42 -2.28 -18.25
CA ALA A 236 12.23 -1.53 -17.90
C ALA A 236 10.96 -2.40 -17.97
N VAL A 237 9.93 -2.04 -17.18
CA VAL A 237 8.60 -2.63 -17.19
C VAL A 237 7.57 -1.69 -17.82
#